data_14b49fa25fe54a4584801cb2dc25cbdc
#
_entry.id   14b49fa25fe54a4584801cb2dc25cbdc
#
_cell.length_a   1.000
_cell.length_b   1.000
_cell.length_c   1.000
_cell.angle_alpha   90.00
_cell.angle_beta   90.00
_cell.angle_gamma   90.00
#
_symmetry.space_group_name_H-M   'P 1'
#
loop_
_entity.id
_entity.type
_entity.pdbx_description
1 polymer ?
#
loop_
_entity_poly.entity_id
_entity_poly.type
_entity_poly.pdbx_seq_one_letter_code
_entity_poly.pdbx_strand_id
1 'polypeptide(L)'
;MFSKELKEECGVFGVWGVPHAAEVTYYGLHSLQHRGQEGCGIVSVNDSGELHRVKGLGLVTEVFNSENLGSLHGNMAVGHVRYSTHGGGGIENVQPFLFRHNSGDFALVHNGNVVNSAQLRKYLEDRGSLFQSTSDSEILAHLIKKEPVERNSPRIIPIMEALNMIEGAFAFMVMTNHRIYAMRDKYGLRPLSIGRIGDGYVISSETCAFSVVGAEFVRDVEPGEVVTIDHHGIRSRKYSDYQRHAMCAMEYIYFSRPDSDIEGRNVHSFRKESGKILYRESHVDADIVVGVPDSSLSAASGYAEASGLPNEMGLIKNRYIGRTFIQPSQEMRDKGVKMKLSPVRSIVKDKRIILVDDSIVRGTTSLRIVRMLREAGAKEVHMRIASPMIKNPCFYGVDMSTHKELLCYSRNLEQARQAIEADSLAFLSEDGLFEAGHRTDLCLACFNGNYPTALYSSIEEVNEEHKF
;
A
#
# COMPACT_ATOMS: atom_id res chain seq x y z
N MET A 1 4.44 19.09 16.09
CA MET A 1 3.99 17.71 15.81
C MET A 1 3.31 17.70 14.45
N PHE A 2 3.82 16.97 13.50
CA PHE A 2 3.35 16.96 12.11
C PHE A 2 2.02 16.22 12.02
N SER A 3 0.99 16.79 11.37
CA SER A 3 -0.18 16.01 10.96
C SER A 3 0.23 15.16 9.76
N LYS A 4 0.64 13.93 10.00
CA LYS A 4 0.80 12.95 8.95
C LYS A 4 -0.59 12.39 8.64
N GLU A 5 -1.09 12.60 7.42
CA GLU A 5 -2.19 11.80 6.86
C GLU A 5 -1.73 10.34 6.80
N LEU A 6 -2.67 9.38 6.76
CA LEU A 6 -2.35 8.00 6.38
C LEU A 6 -1.54 8.06 5.10
N LYS A 7 -0.36 7.47 5.13
CA LYS A 7 0.55 7.52 4.02
C LYS A 7 0.61 6.14 3.39
N GLU A 8 0.78 6.16 2.10
CA GLU A 8 0.59 5.08 1.16
C GLU A 8 1.72 4.05 1.26
N GLU A 9 1.51 2.90 0.68
CA GLU A 9 2.45 1.79 0.63
C GLU A 9 3.14 1.73 -0.72
N CYS A 10 4.32 1.12 -0.78
CA CYS A 10 5.06 0.91 -2.03
C CYS A 10 4.25 0.15 -3.09
N GLY A 11 4.62 0.33 -4.36
CA GLY A 11 4.10 -0.45 -5.47
C GLY A 11 5.22 -1.09 -6.27
N VAL A 12 5.02 -2.32 -6.70
CA VAL A 12 5.97 -3.08 -7.54
C VAL A 12 5.32 -3.44 -8.87
N PHE A 13 6.14 -3.38 -9.93
CA PHE A 13 5.74 -3.79 -11.27
C PHE A 13 6.89 -4.53 -11.96
N GLY A 14 6.60 -5.65 -12.63
CA GLY A 14 7.58 -6.46 -13.34
C GLY A 14 7.08 -6.87 -14.71
N VAL A 15 7.99 -7.03 -15.67
CA VAL A 15 7.72 -7.41 -17.06
C VAL A 15 8.72 -8.47 -17.49
N TRP A 16 8.23 -9.54 -18.10
CA TRP A 16 9.04 -10.60 -18.69
C TRP A 16 8.58 -10.92 -20.10
N GLY A 17 9.52 -10.98 -21.04
CA GLY A 17 9.28 -11.45 -22.41
C GLY A 17 8.51 -10.46 -23.30
N VAL A 18 8.50 -9.16 -22.96
CA VAL A 18 7.81 -8.11 -23.72
C VAL A 18 8.84 -7.12 -24.27
N PRO A 19 8.85 -6.82 -25.57
CA PRO A 19 9.70 -5.77 -26.12
C PRO A 19 9.50 -4.43 -25.38
N HIS A 20 10.57 -3.66 -25.24
CA HIS A 20 10.53 -2.37 -24.51
C HIS A 20 10.00 -2.50 -23.07
N ALA A 21 10.41 -3.54 -22.35
CA ALA A 21 9.91 -3.85 -21.01
C ALA A 21 10.03 -2.69 -20.04
N ALA A 22 11.04 -1.84 -20.16
CA ALA A 22 11.22 -0.65 -19.32
C ALA A 22 10.11 0.40 -19.54
N GLU A 23 9.66 0.59 -20.78
CA GLU A 23 8.54 1.51 -21.09
C GLU A 23 7.21 0.95 -20.54
N VAL A 24 6.97 -0.36 -20.70
CA VAL A 24 5.80 -1.03 -20.11
C VAL A 24 5.83 -0.89 -18.58
N THR A 25 7.03 -1.06 -17.97
CA THR A 25 7.21 -0.88 -16.51
C THR A 25 6.96 0.57 -16.10
N TYR A 26 7.41 1.56 -16.89
CA TYR A 26 7.13 2.97 -16.63
C TYR A 26 5.62 3.26 -16.55
N TYR A 27 4.82 2.78 -17.51
CA TYR A 27 3.36 2.95 -17.48
C TYR A 27 2.70 2.19 -16.33
N GLY A 28 3.20 0.99 -16.03
CA GLY A 28 2.77 0.22 -14.85
C GLY A 28 3.01 0.97 -13.55
N LEU A 29 4.21 1.52 -13.35
CA LEU A 29 4.55 2.34 -12.18
C LEU A 29 3.76 3.64 -12.11
N HIS A 30 3.52 4.30 -13.25
CA HIS A 30 2.70 5.50 -13.32
C HIS A 30 1.27 5.20 -12.83
N SER A 31 0.72 4.03 -13.17
CA SER A 31 -0.59 3.57 -12.67
C SER A 31 -0.60 3.29 -11.17
N LEU A 32 0.56 2.92 -10.61
CA LEU A 32 0.76 2.66 -9.18
C LEU A 32 1.27 3.88 -8.41
N GLN A 33 1.34 5.08 -9.02
CA GLN A 33 1.91 6.27 -8.40
C GLN A 33 1.20 6.67 -7.09
N HIS A 34 -0.07 6.33 -6.92
CA HIS A 34 -0.83 6.56 -5.70
C HIS A 34 -0.24 5.80 -4.51
N ARG A 35 0.46 4.67 -4.72
CA ARG A 35 1.10 3.86 -3.68
C ARG A 35 2.42 4.45 -3.17
N GLY A 36 3.15 5.20 -3.99
CA GLY A 36 4.43 5.80 -3.59
C GLY A 36 4.79 7.02 -4.41
N GLN A 37 5.21 8.11 -3.75
CA GLN A 37 5.49 9.42 -4.38
C GLN A 37 6.83 10.01 -3.99
N GLU A 38 7.65 9.31 -3.20
CA GLU A 38 8.92 9.83 -2.69
C GLU A 38 10.11 9.48 -3.56
N GLY A 39 9.99 8.40 -4.31
CA GLY A 39 11.02 7.96 -5.23
C GLY A 39 10.55 6.78 -6.06
N CYS A 40 11.22 6.54 -7.17
CA CYS A 40 10.94 5.42 -8.06
C CYS A 40 12.19 4.97 -8.79
N GLY A 41 12.14 3.78 -9.36
CA GLY A 41 13.22 3.24 -10.15
C GLY A 41 12.79 2.07 -11.02
N ILE A 42 13.58 1.82 -12.05
CA ILE A 42 13.45 0.69 -12.97
C ILE A 42 14.83 0.06 -13.19
N VAL A 43 14.87 -1.26 -13.18
CA VAL A 43 16.00 -2.05 -13.69
C VAL A 43 15.53 -2.86 -14.88
N SER A 44 16.26 -2.84 -15.98
CA SER A 44 16.06 -3.67 -17.16
C SER A 44 17.25 -4.57 -17.44
N VAL A 45 17.06 -5.60 -18.24
CA VAL A 45 18.11 -6.51 -18.72
C VAL A 45 18.26 -6.34 -20.21
N ASN A 46 19.45 -5.96 -20.68
CA ASN A 46 19.74 -5.85 -22.11
C ASN A 46 19.99 -7.21 -22.78
N ASP A 47 20.17 -7.24 -24.09
CA ASP A 47 20.38 -8.48 -24.87
C ASP A 47 21.68 -9.21 -24.51
N SER A 48 22.67 -8.51 -23.95
CA SER A 48 23.91 -9.14 -23.44
C SER A 48 23.76 -9.73 -22.04
N GLY A 49 22.58 -9.59 -21.40
CA GLY A 49 22.30 -10.08 -20.06
C GLY A 49 22.77 -9.17 -18.94
N GLU A 50 23.14 -7.93 -19.24
CA GLU A 50 23.56 -6.93 -18.26
C GLU A 50 22.35 -6.19 -17.68
N LEU A 51 22.38 -5.93 -16.37
CA LEU A 51 21.35 -5.18 -15.67
C LEU A 51 21.69 -3.69 -15.63
N HIS A 52 20.78 -2.88 -16.14
CA HIS A 52 20.86 -1.41 -16.13
C HIS A 52 19.78 -0.83 -15.24
N ARG A 53 20.14 0.19 -14.43
CA ARG A 53 19.25 0.82 -13.45
C ARG A 53 19.17 2.32 -13.61
N VAL A 54 17.94 2.84 -13.62
CA VAL A 54 17.64 4.27 -13.40
C VAL A 54 16.74 4.38 -12.17
N LYS A 55 17.08 5.25 -11.22
CA LYS A 55 16.26 5.56 -10.04
C LYS A 55 16.45 7.00 -9.60
N GLY A 56 15.45 7.55 -8.92
CA GLY A 56 15.50 8.93 -8.42
C GLY A 56 14.48 9.18 -7.31
N LEU A 57 14.63 10.34 -6.66
CA LEU A 57 13.63 10.89 -5.75
C LEU A 57 12.58 11.67 -6.56
N GLY A 58 11.31 11.53 -6.22
CA GLY A 58 10.19 12.20 -6.91
C GLY A 58 9.24 11.23 -7.59
N LEU A 59 8.31 11.80 -8.37
CA LEU A 59 7.31 11.06 -9.11
C LEU A 59 7.93 10.35 -10.33
N VAL A 60 7.24 9.33 -10.84
CA VAL A 60 7.66 8.60 -12.05
C VAL A 60 7.91 9.55 -13.22
N THR A 61 7.05 10.55 -13.42
CA THR A 61 7.18 11.56 -14.47
C THR A 61 8.29 12.59 -14.23
N GLU A 62 8.80 12.70 -13.02
CA GLU A 62 9.90 13.60 -12.67
C GLU A 62 11.25 12.90 -12.80
N VAL A 63 11.30 11.61 -12.48
CA VAL A 63 12.53 10.80 -12.52
C VAL A 63 12.84 10.31 -13.94
N PHE A 64 11.81 9.91 -14.69
CA PHE A 64 12.00 9.35 -16.03
C PHE A 64 11.71 10.37 -17.13
N ASN A 65 12.60 10.43 -18.10
CA ASN A 65 12.46 11.18 -19.34
C ASN A 65 12.79 10.26 -20.53
N SER A 66 12.62 10.75 -21.76
CA SER A 66 12.86 9.97 -22.98
C SER A 66 14.31 9.45 -23.09
N GLU A 67 15.29 10.19 -22.58
CA GLU A 67 16.71 9.84 -22.67
C GLU A 67 17.06 8.69 -21.71
N ASN A 68 16.74 8.85 -20.41
CA ASN A 68 17.13 7.85 -19.40
C ASN A 68 16.25 6.60 -19.48
N LEU A 69 14.98 6.72 -19.88
CA LEU A 69 14.10 5.57 -20.12
C LEU A 69 14.58 4.82 -21.40
N GLY A 70 14.95 5.55 -22.45
CA GLY A 70 15.51 4.97 -23.68
C GLY A 70 16.85 4.26 -23.50
N SER A 71 17.58 4.50 -22.41
CA SER A 71 18.79 3.76 -22.05
C SER A 71 18.53 2.38 -21.44
N LEU A 72 17.29 2.10 -21.02
CA LEU A 72 16.89 0.84 -20.41
C LEU A 72 16.34 -0.12 -21.48
N HIS A 73 17.25 -0.85 -22.12
CA HIS A 73 16.91 -1.80 -23.20
C HIS A 73 16.48 -3.17 -22.68
N GLY A 74 15.87 -3.96 -23.57
CA GLY A 74 15.58 -5.38 -23.40
C GLY A 74 14.11 -5.71 -23.19
N ASN A 75 13.84 -6.99 -22.92
CA ASN A 75 12.51 -7.57 -22.83
C ASN A 75 12.12 -7.99 -21.40
N MET A 76 12.93 -7.62 -20.41
CA MET A 76 12.64 -7.84 -19.00
C MET A 76 12.96 -6.58 -18.18
N ALA A 77 12.08 -6.23 -17.26
CA ALA A 77 12.29 -5.14 -16.33
C ALA A 77 11.52 -5.35 -15.03
N VAL A 78 12.02 -4.75 -13.93
CA VAL A 78 11.30 -4.60 -12.67
C VAL A 78 11.40 -3.15 -12.21
N GLY A 79 10.32 -2.66 -11.63
CA GLY A 79 10.24 -1.29 -11.14
C GLY A 79 9.52 -1.18 -9.81
N HIS A 80 9.70 -0.03 -9.18
CA HIS A 80 9.20 0.26 -7.84
C HIS A 80 8.82 1.74 -7.72
N VAL A 81 7.70 2.01 -7.05
CA VAL A 81 7.35 3.34 -6.52
C VAL A 81 7.42 3.27 -5.00
N ARG A 82 8.14 4.21 -4.40
CA ARG A 82 8.49 4.18 -2.99
C ARG A 82 7.66 5.15 -2.18
N TYR A 83 7.22 4.61 -1.03
CA TYR A 83 6.87 5.38 0.13
C TYR A 83 7.76 4.95 1.33
N SER A 84 8.31 5.88 2.15
CA SER A 84 9.18 5.52 3.28
C SER A 84 8.36 5.08 4.49
N THR A 85 8.27 3.79 4.70
CA THR A 85 7.76 3.19 5.95
C THR A 85 8.90 2.91 6.93
N HIS A 86 10.07 2.50 6.42
CA HIS A 86 11.28 2.20 7.19
C HIS A 86 12.53 2.78 6.51
N GLY A 87 13.56 3.16 7.26
CA GLY A 87 14.89 3.45 6.73
C GLY A 87 15.16 4.86 6.21
N GLY A 88 14.28 5.85 6.44
CA GLY A 88 14.53 7.25 6.02
C GLY A 88 14.35 7.52 4.52
N GLY A 89 14.45 8.80 4.10
CA GLY A 89 14.07 9.30 2.77
C GLY A 89 15.19 9.37 1.72
N GLY A 90 16.36 8.75 1.92
CA GLY A 90 17.50 8.86 1.02
C GLY A 90 17.40 8.03 -0.26
N ILE A 91 18.17 8.45 -1.30
CA ILE A 91 18.24 7.76 -2.60
C ILE A 91 18.78 6.33 -2.47
N GLU A 92 19.57 6.03 -1.46
CA GLU A 92 20.09 4.69 -1.14
C GLU A 92 18.97 3.69 -0.91
N ASN A 93 17.84 4.14 -0.34
CA ASN A 93 16.67 3.31 -0.05
C ASN A 93 15.66 3.22 -1.21
N VAL A 94 15.86 3.98 -2.30
CA VAL A 94 15.00 3.86 -3.49
C VAL A 94 15.32 2.56 -4.21
N GLN A 95 14.28 1.80 -4.50
CA GLN A 95 14.36 0.53 -5.22
C GLN A 95 14.11 0.75 -6.74
N PRO A 96 14.52 -0.23 -7.60
CA PRO A 96 15.09 -1.53 -7.30
C PRO A 96 16.52 -1.47 -6.73
N PHE A 97 16.81 -2.38 -5.80
CA PHE A 97 18.20 -2.67 -5.42
C PHE A 97 18.86 -3.53 -6.50
N LEU A 98 20.09 -3.19 -6.87
CA LEU A 98 20.87 -3.94 -7.84
C LEU A 98 22.12 -4.48 -7.14
N PHE A 99 22.25 -5.80 -7.12
CA PHE A 99 23.35 -6.52 -6.51
C PHE A 99 24.20 -7.20 -7.59
N ARG A 100 25.51 -6.99 -7.50
CA ARG A 100 26.49 -7.64 -8.37
C ARG A 100 27.15 -8.78 -7.61
N HIS A 101 27.17 -9.96 -8.22
CA HIS A 101 27.71 -11.15 -7.59
C HIS A 101 28.35 -12.08 -8.64
N ASN A 102 29.43 -12.80 -8.28
CA ASN A 102 30.12 -13.72 -9.16
C ASN A 102 29.25 -14.86 -9.72
N SER A 103 28.15 -15.22 -9.02
CA SER A 103 27.17 -16.21 -9.51
C SER A 103 26.05 -15.58 -10.36
N GLY A 104 26.16 -14.32 -10.70
CA GLY A 104 25.22 -13.52 -11.51
C GLY A 104 24.56 -12.39 -10.75
N ASP A 105 24.37 -11.29 -11.45
CA ASP A 105 23.71 -10.09 -10.95
C ASP A 105 22.20 -10.31 -10.80
N PHE A 106 21.58 -9.55 -9.90
CA PHE A 106 20.12 -9.56 -9.73
C PHE A 106 19.60 -8.23 -9.19
N ALA A 107 18.35 -7.94 -9.53
CA ALA A 107 17.60 -6.81 -9.00
C ALA A 107 16.51 -7.29 -8.03
N LEU A 108 16.22 -6.48 -7.01
CA LEU A 108 15.23 -6.76 -5.96
C LEU A 108 14.28 -5.58 -5.80
N VAL A 109 12.97 -5.85 -5.74
CA VAL A 109 11.93 -4.90 -5.36
C VAL A 109 11.02 -5.52 -4.29
N HIS A 110 10.47 -4.68 -3.43
CA HIS A 110 9.68 -5.08 -2.27
C HIS A 110 8.54 -4.09 -1.99
N ASN A 111 7.35 -4.63 -1.79
CA ASN A 111 6.21 -3.93 -1.19
C ASN A 111 5.85 -4.64 0.12
N GLY A 112 5.99 -3.95 1.26
CA GLY A 112 5.66 -4.49 2.57
C GLY A 112 6.62 -4.04 3.67
N ASN A 113 6.69 -4.83 4.75
CA ASN A 113 7.59 -4.61 5.87
C ASN A 113 7.99 -5.93 6.55
N VAL A 114 9.29 -6.14 6.70
CA VAL A 114 9.88 -7.30 7.38
C VAL A 114 9.94 -7.03 8.87
N VAL A 115 9.08 -7.71 9.64
CA VAL A 115 8.88 -7.44 11.07
C VAL A 115 10.10 -7.82 11.90
N ASN A 116 10.80 -8.90 11.55
CA ASN A 116 12.03 -9.36 12.20
C ASN A 116 13.32 -8.80 11.57
N SER A 117 13.23 -7.68 10.84
CA SER A 117 14.34 -7.08 10.10
C SER A 117 15.58 -6.77 10.98
N ALA A 118 15.37 -6.21 12.16
CA ALA A 118 16.46 -5.86 13.07
C ALA A 118 17.26 -7.10 13.55
N GLN A 119 16.55 -8.19 13.86
CA GLN A 119 17.15 -9.46 14.28
C GLN A 119 17.93 -10.12 13.13
N LEU A 120 17.34 -10.17 11.94
CA LEU A 120 17.97 -10.72 10.76
C LEU A 120 19.18 -9.90 10.32
N ARG A 121 19.07 -8.55 10.38
CA ARG A 121 20.19 -7.67 10.07
C ARG A 121 21.38 -7.94 11.00
N LYS A 122 21.14 -7.96 12.32
CA LYS A 122 22.18 -8.30 13.29
C LYS A 122 22.81 -9.67 13.01
N TYR A 123 21.98 -10.69 12.78
CA TYR A 123 22.44 -12.04 12.44
C TYR A 123 23.36 -12.07 11.20
N LEU A 124 23.06 -11.27 10.18
CA LEU A 124 23.83 -11.19 8.94
C LEU A 124 25.10 -10.36 9.14
N GLU A 125 25.05 -9.23 9.86
CA GLU A 125 26.21 -8.39 10.19
C GLU A 125 27.23 -9.14 11.04
N ASP A 126 26.77 -9.90 12.04
CA ASP A 126 27.64 -10.79 12.86
C ASP A 126 28.36 -11.87 12.02
N ARG A 127 27.92 -12.11 10.78
CA ARG A 127 28.49 -13.05 9.80
C ARG A 127 29.19 -12.36 8.62
N GLY A 128 29.45 -11.06 8.75
CA GLY A 128 30.25 -10.30 7.80
C GLY A 128 29.45 -9.69 6.64
N SER A 129 28.11 -9.69 6.65
CA SER A 129 27.32 -8.97 5.65
C SER A 129 27.47 -7.46 5.83
N LEU A 130 27.66 -6.75 4.70
CA LEU A 130 27.74 -5.30 4.66
C LEU A 130 26.50 -4.74 3.96
N PHE A 131 25.68 -4.00 4.68
CA PHE A 131 24.48 -3.38 4.15
C PHE A 131 24.80 -2.01 3.53
N GLN A 132 24.20 -1.73 2.38
CA GLN A 132 24.34 -0.47 1.64
C GLN A 132 23.18 0.49 1.88
N SER A 133 22.10 0.00 2.49
CA SER A 133 20.89 0.75 2.78
C SER A 133 20.39 0.50 4.20
N THR A 134 19.45 1.31 4.65
CA THR A 134 18.72 1.08 5.90
C THR A 134 17.40 0.32 5.67
N SER A 135 17.12 -0.07 4.42
CA SER A 135 15.90 -0.79 4.05
C SER A 135 15.92 -2.24 4.57
N ASP A 136 14.79 -2.69 5.06
CA ASP A 136 14.53 -4.09 5.44
C ASP A 136 14.59 -5.04 4.24
N SER A 137 14.31 -4.53 3.04
CA SER A 137 14.28 -5.31 1.80
C SER A 137 15.65 -5.90 1.45
N GLU A 138 16.76 -5.25 1.82
CA GLU A 138 18.12 -5.71 1.53
C GLU A 138 18.45 -7.03 2.24
N ILE A 139 17.77 -7.34 3.33
CA ILE A 139 17.92 -8.58 4.10
C ILE A 139 17.73 -9.81 3.21
N LEU A 140 16.69 -9.81 2.36
CA LEU A 140 16.42 -10.94 1.47
C LEU A 140 17.59 -11.20 0.52
N ALA A 141 18.23 -10.15 -0.01
CA ALA A 141 19.38 -10.30 -0.91
C ALA A 141 20.57 -10.98 -0.22
N HIS A 142 20.85 -10.63 1.04
CA HIS A 142 21.90 -11.24 1.83
C HIS A 142 21.58 -12.70 2.18
N LEU A 143 20.33 -12.99 2.58
CA LEU A 143 19.89 -14.34 2.90
C LEU A 143 20.00 -15.29 1.70
N ILE A 144 19.55 -14.87 0.50
CA ILE A 144 19.65 -15.67 -0.73
C ILE A 144 21.11 -16.05 -1.07
N LYS A 145 22.07 -15.22 -0.69
CA LYS A 145 23.50 -15.39 -1.03
C LYS A 145 24.34 -15.97 0.10
N LYS A 146 23.75 -16.20 1.27
CA LYS A 146 24.46 -16.63 2.46
C LYS A 146 25.02 -18.06 2.38
N GLU A 147 24.24 -18.98 1.83
CA GLU A 147 24.64 -20.36 1.70
C GLU A 147 25.29 -20.64 0.33
N PRO A 148 26.41 -21.39 0.28
CA PRO A 148 26.99 -21.85 -0.97
C PRO A 148 25.98 -22.76 -1.67
N VAL A 149 25.41 -22.30 -2.77
CA VAL A 149 24.52 -23.13 -3.58
C VAL A 149 25.36 -24.22 -4.22
N GLU A 150 25.04 -25.49 -3.97
CA GLU A 150 25.60 -26.61 -4.74
C GLU A 150 25.41 -26.31 -6.23
N ARG A 151 26.43 -26.51 -7.05
CA ARG A 151 26.46 -26.14 -8.47
C ARG A 151 25.27 -26.63 -9.28
N ASN A 152 24.58 -27.66 -8.80
CA ASN A 152 23.42 -28.29 -9.45
C ASN A 152 22.08 -28.03 -8.78
N SER A 153 22.04 -27.27 -7.66
CA SER A 153 20.76 -26.95 -7.00
C SER A 153 19.96 -25.91 -7.78
N PRO A 154 18.64 -26.09 -7.91
CA PRO A 154 17.76 -25.08 -8.51
C PRO A 154 17.87 -23.76 -7.73
N ARG A 155 18.10 -22.64 -8.42
CA ARG A 155 18.25 -21.31 -7.79
C ARG A 155 17.04 -20.84 -6.96
N ILE A 156 15.89 -21.49 -7.09
CA ILE A 156 14.69 -21.22 -6.27
C ILE A 156 14.85 -21.69 -4.81
N ILE A 157 15.69 -22.73 -4.54
CA ILE A 157 15.82 -23.29 -3.18
C ILE A 157 16.36 -22.26 -2.19
N PRO A 158 17.50 -21.57 -2.43
CA PRO A 158 17.97 -20.51 -1.53
C PRO A 158 16.96 -19.39 -1.31
N ILE A 159 16.13 -19.07 -2.31
CA ILE A 159 15.06 -18.09 -2.16
C ILE A 159 14.01 -18.59 -1.18
N MET A 160 13.57 -19.86 -1.32
CA MET A 160 12.57 -20.45 -0.42
C MET A 160 13.07 -20.55 1.02
N GLU A 161 14.34 -20.93 1.21
CA GLU A 161 14.99 -20.98 2.54
C GLU A 161 15.07 -19.58 3.16
N ALA A 162 15.47 -18.57 2.39
CA ALA A 162 15.50 -17.19 2.84
C ALA A 162 14.11 -16.67 3.26
N LEU A 163 13.07 -16.97 2.47
CA LEU A 163 11.69 -16.58 2.77
C LEU A 163 11.16 -17.20 4.06
N ASN A 164 11.57 -18.43 4.38
CA ASN A 164 11.20 -19.10 5.64
C ASN A 164 11.83 -18.45 6.88
N MET A 165 12.91 -17.68 6.72
CA MET A 165 13.52 -16.90 7.81
C MET A 165 12.85 -15.55 8.02
N ILE A 166 12.13 -15.03 7.02
CA ILE A 166 11.51 -13.71 7.03
C ILE A 166 10.10 -13.78 7.61
N GLU A 167 9.81 -12.93 8.59
CA GLU A 167 8.46 -12.70 9.10
C GLU A 167 7.98 -11.29 8.73
N GLY A 168 6.71 -11.18 8.39
CA GLY A 168 6.08 -9.90 8.07
C GLY A 168 5.20 -9.95 6.83
N ALA A 169 4.91 -8.77 6.31
CA ALA A 169 4.14 -8.58 5.08
C ALA A 169 5.09 -8.31 3.93
N PHE A 170 4.98 -9.07 2.85
CA PHE A 170 5.79 -8.80 1.67
C PHE A 170 5.20 -9.31 0.36
N ALA A 171 5.41 -8.49 -0.67
CA ALA A 171 5.39 -8.88 -2.07
C ALA A 171 6.76 -8.55 -2.65
N PHE A 172 7.61 -9.56 -2.83
CA PHE A 172 8.95 -9.41 -3.41
C PHE A 172 8.98 -9.79 -4.88
N MET A 173 9.83 -9.12 -5.67
CA MET A 173 10.30 -9.65 -6.94
C MET A 173 11.83 -9.63 -6.98
N VAL A 174 12.40 -10.73 -7.46
CA VAL A 174 13.83 -10.87 -7.77
C VAL A 174 13.98 -11.11 -9.26
N MET A 175 14.66 -10.23 -9.98
CA MET A 175 14.95 -10.38 -11.40
C MET A 175 16.44 -10.69 -11.60
N THR A 176 16.71 -11.76 -12.32
CA THR A 176 18.04 -12.12 -12.84
C THR A 176 18.10 -11.80 -14.33
N ASN A 177 19.20 -12.12 -14.98
CA ASN A 177 19.36 -11.91 -16.42
C ASN A 177 18.46 -12.79 -17.33
N HIS A 178 17.70 -13.75 -16.78
CA HIS A 178 16.89 -14.70 -17.55
C HIS A 178 15.48 -14.91 -17.02
N ARG A 179 15.19 -14.49 -15.80
CA ARG A 179 13.89 -14.80 -15.15
C ARG A 179 13.52 -13.83 -14.06
N ILE A 180 12.24 -13.81 -13.74
CA ILE A 180 11.69 -13.11 -12.58
C ILE A 180 11.14 -14.16 -11.60
N TYR A 181 11.46 -13.98 -10.32
CA TYR A 181 10.80 -14.65 -9.21
C TYR A 181 9.86 -13.64 -8.55
N ALA A 182 8.58 -13.99 -8.43
CA ALA A 182 7.59 -13.21 -7.70
C ALA A 182 7.14 -14.00 -6.46
N MET A 183 7.14 -13.36 -5.30
CA MET A 183 6.96 -14.05 -4.02
C MET A 183 5.99 -13.25 -3.14
N ARG A 184 5.10 -13.96 -2.48
CA ARG A 184 4.13 -13.38 -1.55
C ARG A 184 4.28 -14.00 -0.16
N ASP A 185 4.11 -13.20 0.89
CA ASP A 185 4.21 -13.70 2.27
C ASP A 185 3.19 -14.82 2.55
N LYS A 186 3.49 -15.63 3.57
CA LYS A 186 2.70 -16.84 3.90
C LYS A 186 1.27 -16.54 4.40
N TYR A 187 0.98 -15.28 4.72
CA TYR A 187 -0.34 -14.80 5.12
C TYR A 187 -1.10 -14.11 3.98
N GLY A 188 -0.39 -13.73 2.90
CA GLY A 188 -0.95 -12.96 1.80
C GLY A 188 -1.34 -11.54 2.19
N LEU A 189 -0.56 -10.91 3.09
CA LEU A 189 -0.86 -9.56 3.61
C LEU A 189 -0.84 -8.50 2.51
N ARG A 190 0.05 -8.65 1.50
CA ARG A 190 0.15 -7.73 0.36
C ARG A 190 -0.37 -8.35 -0.92
N PRO A 191 -1.06 -7.57 -1.77
CA PRO A 191 -1.50 -8.07 -3.06
C PRO A 191 -0.33 -8.21 -4.04
N LEU A 192 -0.40 -9.21 -4.90
CA LEU A 192 0.50 -9.40 -6.02
C LEU A 192 -0.22 -10.23 -7.09
N SER A 193 -0.37 -9.68 -8.28
CA SER A 193 -1.13 -10.29 -9.38
C SER A 193 -0.26 -10.49 -10.62
N ILE A 194 -0.60 -11.49 -11.42
CA ILE A 194 0.06 -11.84 -12.68
C ILE A 194 -0.90 -11.54 -13.81
N GLY A 195 -0.43 -10.85 -14.84
CA GLY A 195 -1.10 -10.61 -16.10
C GLY A 195 -0.30 -11.15 -17.27
N ARG A 196 -0.97 -11.30 -18.42
CA ARG A 196 -0.37 -11.70 -19.70
C ARG A 196 -0.48 -10.56 -20.69
N ILE A 197 0.59 -10.31 -21.45
CA ILE A 197 0.62 -9.35 -22.54
C ILE A 197 1.31 -10.01 -23.74
N GLY A 198 0.56 -10.35 -24.80
CA GLY A 198 1.05 -11.16 -25.91
C GLY A 198 1.59 -12.51 -25.41
N ASP A 199 2.85 -12.82 -25.71
CA ASP A 199 3.53 -14.03 -25.24
C ASP A 199 4.30 -13.82 -23.91
N GLY A 200 4.33 -12.59 -23.41
CA GLY A 200 5.02 -12.23 -22.15
C GLY A 200 4.06 -12.13 -20.98
N TYR A 201 4.66 -11.77 -19.83
CA TYR A 201 3.95 -11.66 -18.56
C TYR A 201 4.28 -10.34 -17.85
N VAL A 202 3.32 -9.86 -17.09
CA VAL A 202 3.47 -8.73 -16.16
C VAL A 202 3.09 -9.16 -14.76
N ILE A 203 3.74 -8.55 -13.76
CA ILE A 203 3.47 -8.77 -12.34
C ILE A 203 3.23 -7.38 -11.72
N SER A 204 2.20 -7.22 -10.92
CA SER A 204 1.84 -5.94 -10.34
C SER A 204 1.28 -6.07 -8.92
N SER A 205 1.52 -5.06 -8.10
CA SER A 205 0.83 -4.90 -6.81
C SER A 205 -0.68 -4.74 -6.97
N GLU A 206 -1.14 -4.12 -8.08
CA GLU A 206 -2.57 -3.92 -8.36
C GLU A 206 -2.91 -4.20 -9.82
N THR A 207 -4.11 -4.73 -10.04
CA THR A 207 -4.62 -5.05 -11.39
C THR A 207 -4.97 -3.84 -12.23
N CYS A 208 -5.18 -2.65 -11.63
CA CYS A 208 -5.42 -1.41 -12.36
C CYS A 208 -4.29 -1.07 -13.35
N ALA A 209 -3.06 -1.50 -13.06
CA ALA A 209 -1.92 -1.31 -13.95
C ALA A 209 -2.02 -2.16 -15.24
N PHE A 210 -2.71 -3.30 -15.19
CA PHE A 210 -2.86 -4.18 -16.34
C PHE A 210 -3.64 -3.52 -17.48
N SER A 211 -4.75 -2.85 -17.15
CA SER A 211 -5.56 -2.14 -18.15
C SER A 211 -4.76 -1.10 -18.93
N VAL A 212 -3.84 -0.40 -18.25
CA VAL A 212 -3.03 0.67 -18.87
C VAL A 212 -1.98 0.10 -19.82
N VAL A 213 -1.40 -1.06 -19.50
CA VAL A 213 -0.38 -1.69 -20.34
C VAL A 213 -0.95 -2.69 -21.35
N GLY A 214 -2.29 -2.88 -21.36
CA GLY A 214 -2.94 -3.82 -22.26
C GLY A 214 -2.72 -5.30 -21.89
N ALA A 215 -2.53 -5.58 -20.61
CA ALA A 215 -2.37 -6.95 -20.09
C ALA A 215 -3.71 -7.53 -19.62
N GLU A 216 -3.89 -8.82 -19.82
CA GLU A 216 -5.02 -9.59 -19.32
C GLU A 216 -4.65 -10.24 -17.98
N PHE A 217 -5.56 -10.16 -16.99
CA PHE A 217 -5.39 -10.82 -15.70
C PHE A 217 -5.31 -12.34 -15.85
N VAL A 218 -4.31 -12.97 -15.24
CA VAL A 218 -4.15 -14.43 -15.22
C VAL A 218 -4.59 -14.99 -13.87
N ARG A 219 -3.95 -14.57 -12.79
CA ARG A 219 -4.24 -14.94 -11.40
C ARG A 219 -3.46 -14.08 -10.40
N ASP A 220 -3.87 -14.14 -9.17
CA ASP A 220 -3.05 -13.65 -8.06
C ASP A 220 -1.93 -14.65 -7.70
N VAL A 221 -0.84 -14.14 -7.12
CA VAL A 221 0.17 -14.96 -6.45
C VAL A 221 -0.41 -15.40 -5.11
N GLU A 222 -0.42 -16.69 -4.84
CA GLU A 222 -1.00 -17.20 -3.60
C GLU A 222 -0.11 -16.92 -2.38
N PRO A 223 -0.67 -16.87 -1.16
CA PRO A 223 0.11 -16.81 0.06
C PRO A 223 1.11 -17.98 0.16
N GLY A 224 2.35 -17.67 0.56
CA GLY A 224 3.42 -18.66 0.68
C GLY A 224 3.94 -19.22 -0.66
N GLU A 225 3.67 -18.56 -1.78
CA GLU A 225 4.07 -18.99 -3.12
C GLU A 225 5.29 -18.23 -3.63
N VAL A 226 6.17 -18.95 -4.34
CA VAL A 226 7.19 -18.41 -5.24
C VAL A 226 6.83 -18.79 -6.66
N VAL A 227 6.56 -17.80 -7.48
CA VAL A 227 6.33 -17.94 -8.92
C VAL A 227 7.62 -17.66 -9.67
N THR A 228 8.01 -18.55 -10.57
CA THR A 228 9.12 -18.33 -11.51
C THR A 228 8.56 -18.10 -12.90
N ILE A 229 8.97 -17.00 -13.53
CA ILE A 229 8.62 -16.68 -14.92
C ILE A 229 9.90 -16.63 -15.74
N ASP A 230 9.98 -17.51 -16.74
CA ASP A 230 11.09 -17.60 -17.68
C ASP A 230 10.59 -18.17 -19.04
N HIS A 231 11.51 -18.51 -19.96
CA HIS A 231 11.19 -19.05 -21.28
C HIS A 231 10.38 -20.37 -21.28
N HIS A 232 10.25 -21.02 -20.12
CA HIS A 232 9.35 -22.16 -19.93
C HIS A 232 7.94 -21.74 -19.46
N GLY A 233 7.66 -20.44 -19.38
CA GLY A 233 6.40 -19.89 -18.88
C GLY A 233 6.38 -19.75 -17.35
N ILE A 234 5.18 -19.79 -16.78
CA ILE A 234 4.94 -19.65 -15.34
C ILE A 234 5.07 -21.04 -14.66
N ARG A 235 5.88 -21.07 -13.62
CA ARG A 235 5.97 -22.24 -12.71
C ARG A 235 5.93 -21.74 -11.29
N SER A 236 5.30 -22.50 -10.40
CA SER A 236 5.17 -22.09 -8.99
C SER A 236 5.57 -23.20 -8.02
N ARG A 237 5.96 -22.78 -6.82
CA ARG A 237 6.24 -23.64 -5.67
C ARG A 237 5.77 -22.95 -4.40
N LYS A 238 5.17 -23.70 -3.49
CA LYS A 238 4.94 -23.27 -2.12
C LYS A 238 6.24 -23.37 -1.34
N TYR A 239 6.62 -22.29 -0.66
CA TYR A 239 7.75 -22.29 0.27
C TYR A 239 7.31 -22.51 1.72
N SER A 240 6.01 -22.35 1.99
CA SER A 240 5.40 -22.57 3.29
C SER A 240 4.08 -23.32 3.14
N ASP A 241 3.84 -24.30 4.00
CA ASP A 241 2.56 -25.01 4.12
C ASP A 241 1.58 -24.28 5.06
N TYR A 242 1.97 -23.14 5.60
CA TYR A 242 1.12 -22.33 6.46
C TYR A 242 -0.03 -21.75 5.67
N GLN A 243 -1.28 -22.01 6.13
CA GLN A 243 -2.50 -21.69 5.37
C GLN A 243 -3.41 -20.69 6.10
N ARG A 244 -2.87 -19.74 6.82
CA ARG A 244 -3.70 -18.67 7.39
C ARG A 244 -3.68 -17.46 6.46
N HIS A 245 -4.73 -17.27 5.68
CA HIS A 245 -4.92 -16.03 4.94
C HIS A 245 -5.19 -14.87 5.90
N ALA A 246 -4.61 -13.72 5.61
CA ALA A 246 -4.80 -12.50 6.38
C ALA A 246 -4.56 -11.27 5.47
N MET A 247 -5.28 -11.19 4.34
CA MET A 247 -5.18 -10.04 3.43
C MET A 247 -5.43 -8.74 4.19
N CYS A 248 -4.58 -7.74 4.02
CA CYS A 248 -4.71 -6.46 4.70
C CYS A 248 -6.03 -5.76 4.34
N ALA A 249 -6.89 -5.51 5.33
CA ALA A 249 -8.16 -4.83 5.11
C ALA A 249 -7.99 -3.40 4.58
N MET A 250 -6.89 -2.71 4.95
CA MET A 250 -6.59 -1.36 4.49
C MET A 250 -6.32 -1.28 2.98
N GLU A 251 -5.93 -2.38 2.33
CA GLU A 251 -5.84 -2.43 0.87
C GLU A 251 -7.21 -2.19 0.23
N TYR A 252 -8.26 -2.81 0.75
CA TYR A 252 -9.63 -2.55 0.28
C TYR A 252 -10.16 -1.20 0.73
N ILE A 253 -9.93 -0.81 1.98
CA ILE A 253 -10.50 0.40 2.58
C ILE A 253 -9.92 1.66 1.95
N TYR A 254 -8.58 1.70 1.78
CA TYR A 254 -7.89 2.95 1.45
C TYR A 254 -6.87 2.85 0.31
N PHE A 255 -5.89 1.90 0.36
CA PHE A 255 -4.71 1.99 -0.50
C PHE A 255 -4.98 1.74 -1.97
N SER A 256 -5.67 0.65 -2.29
CA SER A 256 -5.85 0.26 -3.68
C SER A 256 -6.83 1.15 -4.43
N ARG A 257 -6.59 1.33 -5.70
CA ARG A 257 -7.48 2.09 -6.58
C ARG A 257 -8.84 1.38 -6.72
N PRO A 258 -9.94 2.14 -6.84
CA PRO A 258 -11.28 1.55 -6.97
C PRO A 258 -11.46 0.62 -8.16
N ASP A 259 -10.67 0.80 -9.22
CA ASP A 259 -10.67 -0.01 -10.44
C ASP A 259 -9.77 -1.25 -10.36
N SER A 260 -9.16 -1.51 -9.20
CA SER A 260 -8.40 -2.74 -8.94
C SER A 260 -9.29 -3.87 -8.45
N ASP A 261 -8.91 -5.10 -8.82
CA ASP A 261 -9.44 -6.33 -8.26
C ASP A 261 -8.35 -6.98 -7.38
N ILE A 262 -8.72 -7.42 -6.18
CA ILE A 262 -7.84 -8.11 -5.24
C ILE A 262 -8.51 -9.41 -4.86
N GLU A 263 -7.84 -10.55 -5.12
CA GLU A 263 -8.34 -11.88 -4.81
C GLU A 263 -9.82 -12.09 -5.23
N GLY A 264 -10.12 -11.66 -6.47
CA GLY A 264 -11.45 -11.81 -7.07
C GLY A 264 -12.50 -10.81 -6.59
N ARG A 265 -12.14 -9.84 -5.74
CA ARG A 265 -13.05 -8.81 -5.24
C ARG A 265 -12.65 -7.42 -5.76
N ASN A 266 -13.56 -6.75 -6.46
CA ASN A 266 -13.36 -5.38 -6.92
C ASN A 266 -13.38 -4.39 -5.74
N VAL A 267 -12.40 -3.50 -5.68
CA VAL A 267 -12.23 -2.52 -4.58
C VAL A 267 -13.38 -1.52 -4.51
N HIS A 268 -13.87 -0.99 -5.66
CA HIS A 268 -15.03 -0.11 -5.68
C HIS A 268 -16.27 -0.81 -5.10
N SER A 269 -16.53 -2.03 -5.52
CA SER A 269 -17.67 -2.82 -5.07
C SER A 269 -17.59 -3.11 -3.57
N PHE A 270 -16.40 -3.44 -3.04
CA PHE A 270 -16.16 -3.61 -1.60
C PHE A 270 -16.50 -2.33 -0.83
N ARG A 271 -15.94 -1.18 -1.24
CA ARG A 271 -16.19 0.11 -0.58
C ARG A 271 -17.66 0.53 -0.65
N LYS A 272 -18.30 0.29 -1.80
CA LYS A 272 -19.72 0.60 -1.97
C LYS A 272 -20.60 -0.22 -1.06
N GLU A 273 -20.32 -1.53 -0.92
CA GLU A 273 -21.04 -2.41 -0.01
C GLU A 273 -20.79 -2.03 1.46
N SER A 274 -19.54 -1.66 1.82
CA SER A 274 -19.22 -1.10 3.14
C SER A 274 -20.10 0.12 3.49
N GLY A 275 -20.33 0.99 2.51
CA GLY A 275 -21.21 2.17 2.68
C GLY A 275 -22.68 1.79 2.93
N LYS A 276 -23.20 0.78 2.23
CA LYS A 276 -24.58 0.29 2.45
C LYS A 276 -24.76 -0.32 3.84
N ILE A 277 -23.78 -1.11 4.26
CA ILE A 277 -23.78 -1.73 5.58
C ILE A 277 -23.67 -0.67 6.68
N LEU A 278 -22.79 0.32 6.49
CA LEU A 278 -22.62 1.45 7.40
C LEU A 278 -23.92 2.22 7.62
N TYR A 279 -24.73 2.45 6.56
CA TYR A 279 -26.08 2.99 6.72
C TYR A 279 -26.98 2.10 7.58
N ARG A 280 -26.98 0.80 7.32
CA ARG A 280 -27.80 -0.17 8.06
C ARG A 280 -27.44 -0.21 9.55
N GLU A 281 -26.14 -0.10 9.87
CA GLU A 281 -25.65 -0.11 11.26
C GLU A 281 -25.84 1.24 11.98
N SER A 282 -25.83 2.36 11.25
CA SER A 282 -25.73 3.69 11.89
C SER A 282 -26.42 4.81 11.09
N HIS A 283 -27.70 4.61 10.73
CA HIS A 283 -28.48 5.65 10.06
C HIS A 283 -28.73 6.86 10.96
N VAL A 284 -28.90 8.02 10.35
CA VAL A 284 -29.28 9.29 11.00
C VAL A 284 -30.05 10.15 9.99
N ASP A 285 -30.98 10.97 10.47
CA ASP A 285 -31.73 11.90 9.64
C ASP A 285 -30.80 13.01 9.10
N ALA A 286 -30.77 13.17 7.79
CA ALA A 286 -29.97 14.18 7.12
C ALA A 286 -30.59 14.57 5.78
N ASP A 287 -30.01 15.56 5.12
CA ASP A 287 -30.51 16.09 3.85
C ASP A 287 -29.69 15.58 2.66
N ILE A 288 -28.39 15.34 2.83
CA ILE A 288 -27.46 14.91 1.79
C ILE A 288 -26.35 14.01 2.33
N VAL A 289 -25.79 13.20 1.44
CA VAL A 289 -24.55 12.45 1.68
C VAL A 289 -23.41 13.08 0.91
N VAL A 290 -22.27 13.26 1.55
CA VAL A 290 -21.03 13.81 0.96
C VAL A 290 -19.89 12.87 1.27
N GLY A 291 -19.15 12.41 0.25
CA GLY A 291 -17.91 11.63 0.42
C GLY A 291 -16.69 12.54 0.53
N VAL A 292 -15.75 12.19 1.41
CA VAL A 292 -14.43 12.83 1.41
C VAL A 292 -13.64 12.34 0.18
N PRO A 293 -13.26 13.23 -0.75
CA PRO A 293 -12.57 12.81 -1.96
C PRO A 293 -11.09 12.45 -1.68
N ASP A 294 -10.52 11.45 -2.36
CA ASP A 294 -11.10 10.61 -3.41
C ASP A 294 -11.50 9.22 -2.88
N SER A 295 -10.90 8.76 -1.78
CA SER A 295 -10.96 7.38 -1.24
C SER A 295 -12.37 6.96 -0.80
N SER A 296 -13.16 7.91 -0.27
CA SER A 296 -14.45 7.61 0.35
C SER A 296 -15.64 7.71 -0.61
N LEU A 297 -15.43 8.12 -1.87
CA LEU A 297 -16.53 8.35 -2.82
C LEU A 297 -17.36 7.09 -3.09
N SER A 298 -16.71 5.92 -3.15
CA SER A 298 -17.41 4.64 -3.35
C SER A 298 -18.30 4.28 -2.15
N ALA A 299 -17.80 4.46 -0.93
CA ALA A 299 -18.56 4.22 0.30
C ALA A 299 -19.72 5.21 0.45
N ALA A 300 -19.49 6.49 0.14
CA ALA A 300 -20.54 7.52 0.13
C ALA A 300 -21.66 7.19 -0.86
N SER A 301 -21.30 6.70 -2.05
CA SER A 301 -22.29 6.23 -3.04
C SER A 301 -23.14 5.06 -2.50
N GLY A 302 -22.50 4.10 -1.81
CA GLY A 302 -23.22 2.98 -1.19
C GLY A 302 -24.15 3.43 -0.06
N TYR A 303 -23.68 4.32 0.80
CA TYR A 303 -24.51 4.90 1.88
C TYR A 303 -25.72 5.67 1.32
N ALA A 304 -25.49 6.49 0.30
CA ALA A 304 -26.55 7.25 -0.36
C ALA A 304 -27.60 6.34 -1.02
N GLU A 305 -27.14 5.31 -1.74
CA GLU A 305 -28.04 4.32 -2.36
C GLU A 305 -28.93 3.61 -1.31
N ALA A 306 -28.35 3.21 -0.16
CA ALA A 306 -29.10 2.52 0.89
C ALA A 306 -30.03 3.46 1.67
N SER A 307 -29.66 4.74 1.86
CA SER A 307 -30.44 5.72 2.58
C SER A 307 -31.54 6.39 1.74
N GLY A 308 -31.43 6.36 0.41
CA GLY A 308 -32.27 7.11 -0.51
C GLY A 308 -31.99 8.61 -0.51
N LEU A 309 -30.93 9.08 0.17
CA LEU A 309 -30.52 10.49 0.20
C LEU A 309 -29.71 10.87 -1.04
N PRO A 310 -29.78 12.12 -1.50
CA PRO A 310 -28.91 12.61 -2.57
C PRO A 310 -27.43 12.47 -2.22
N ASN A 311 -26.62 11.93 -3.14
CA ASN A 311 -25.16 11.93 -3.06
C ASN A 311 -24.65 13.18 -3.77
N GLU A 312 -24.09 14.13 -3.01
CA GLU A 312 -23.71 15.44 -3.50
C GLU A 312 -22.22 15.71 -3.39
N MET A 313 -21.69 16.48 -4.34
CA MET A 313 -20.29 16.92 -4.32
C MET A 313 -20.10 18.11 -3.37
N GLY A 314 -20.34 17.90 -2.07
CA GLY A 314 -20.18 18.93 -1.05
C GLY A 314 -18.72 19.33 -0.77
N LEU A 315 -17.76 18.48 -1.15
CA LEU A 315 -16.31 18.69 -1.06
C LEU A 315 -15.63 18.41 -2.40
N ILE A 316 -14.71 19.27 -2.77
CA ILE A 316 -13.88 19.11 -3.98
C ILE A 316 -12.41 19.09 -3.60
N LYS A 317 -11.66 18.13 -4.15
CA LYS A 317 -10.21 18.08 -4.05
C LYS A 317 -9.57 18.84 -5.21
N ASN A 318 -8.66 19.75 -4.89
CA ASN A 318 -7.87 20.43 -5.90
C ASN A 318 -6.79 19.48 -6.46
N ARG A 319 -6.98 19.02 -7.69
CA ARG A 319 -6.09 18.06 -8.37
C ARG A 319 -4.76 18.67 -8.83
N TYR A 320 -4.68 20.01 -8.91
CA TYR A 320 -3.46 20.72 -9.36
C TYR A 320 -2.49 21.03 -8.23
N ILE A 321 -2.87 20.79 -6.99
CA ILE A 321 -1.98 20.94 -5.83
C ILE A 321 -1.40 19.55 -5.52
N GLY A 322 -0.16 19.34 -5.97
CA GLY A 322 0.65 18.19 -5.58
C GLY A 322 0.93 18.18 -4.06
N ARG A 323 1.71 17.23 -3.58
CA ARG A 323 2.22 17.26 -2.19
C ARG A 323 2.94 18.57 -1.96
N THR A 324 2.38 19.42 -1.12
CA THR A 324 3.08 20.60 -0.61
C THR A 324 4.29 20.12 0.20
N PHE A 325 5.48 20.50 -0.25
CA PHE A 325 6.72 20.35 0.51
C PHE A 325 6.51 20.77 1.98
N ILE A 326 7.28 20.20 2.89
CA ILE A 326 7.26 20.47 4.32
C ILE A 326 7.22 21.98 4.57
N GLN A 327 6.08 22.49 4.99
CA GLN A 327 5.93 23.91 5.27
C GLN A 327 6.28 24.21 6.74
N PRO A 328 7.13 25.20 7.00
CA PRO A 328 7.75 25.39 8.32
C PRO A 328 6.81 25.92 9.41
N SER A 329 5.65 26.48 9.08
CA SER A 329 4.74 27.05 10.10
C SER A 329 3.36 26.38 10.11
N GLN A 330 2.67 26.41 11.28
CA GLN A 330 1.31 25.87 11.43
C GLN A 330 0.31 26.60 10.53
N GLU A 331 0.45 27.91 10.42
CA GLU A 331 -0.44 28.76 9.59
C GLU A 331 -0.33 28.44 8.09
N MET A 332 0.88 28.14 7.61
CA MET A 332 1.09 27.71 6.23
C MET A 332 0.54 26.29 5.98
N ARG A 333 0.57 25.42 7.00
CA ARG A 333 -0.02 24.06 6.94
C ARG A 333 -1.54 24.12 6.89
N ASP A 334 -2.17 25.01 7.63
CA ASP A 334 -3.63 25.21 7.62
C ASP A 334 -4.10 25.80 6.29
N LYS A 335 -3.33 26.71 5.71
CA LYS A 335 -3.54 27.19 4.32
C LYS A 335 -3.36 26.06 3.31
N GLY A 336 -2.40 25.16 3.49
CA GLY A 336 -2.16 24.01 2.62
C GLY A 336 -3.35 23.03 2.56
N VAL A 337 -4.06 22.80 3.66
CA VAL A 337 -5.27 21.95 3.67
C VAL A 337 -6.46 22.67 3.01
N LYS A 338 -6.65 23.98 3.27
CA LYS A 338 -7.68 24.79 2.57
C LYS A 338 -7.42 24.86 1.06
N MET A 339 -6.18 24.71 0.62
CA MET A 339 -5.85 24.62 -0.81
C MET A 339 -6.17 23.24 -1.41
N LYS A 340 -6.10 22.15 -0.61
CA LYS A 340 -6.33 20.79 -1.10
C LYS A 340 -7.82 20.41 -1.19
N LEU A 341 -8.61 20.83 -0.21
CA LEU A 341 -10.04 20.55 -0.12
C LEU A 341 -10.82 21.84 0.00
N SER A 342 -11.91 21.96 -0.75
CA SER A 342 -12.78 23.11 -0.74
C SER A 342 -14.25 22.68 -0.65
N PRO A 343 -15.08 23.30 0.23
CA PRO A 343 -16.50 23.02 0.31
C PRO A 343 -17.24 23.73 -0.84
N VAL A 344 -18.23 23.08 -1.41
CA VAL A 344 -19.16 23.69 -2.37
C VAL A 344 -20.29 24.34 -1.58
N ARG A 345 -20.14 25.63 -1.28
CA ARG A 345 -21.00 26.38 -0.35
C ARG A 345 -22.49 26.29 -0.70
N SER A 346 -22.85 26.36 -1.99
CA SER A 346 -24.24 26.28 -2.46
C SER A 346 -24.89 24.92 -2.17
N ILE A 347 -24.09 23.85 -2.04
CA ILE A 347 -24.56 22.48 -1.73
C ILE A 347 -24.69 22.29 -0.22
N VAL A 348 -23.69 22.76 0.56
CA VAL A 348 -23.60 22.43 1.99
C VAL A 348 -24.34 23.40 2.90
N LYS A 349 -24.61 24.64 2.44
CA LYS A 349 -25.25 25.68 3.26
C LYS A 349 -26.64 25.24 3.71
N ASP A 350 -26.92 25.43 5.00
CA ASP A 350 -28.21 25.14 5.68
C ASP A 350 -28.60 23.63 5.62
N LYS A 351 -27.66 22.72 5.28
CA LYS A 351 -27.90 21.27 5.18
C LYS A 351 -27.40 20.51 6.41
N ARG A 352 -28.10 19.44 6.75
CA ARG A 352 -27.64 18.37 7.63
C ARG A 352 -26.90 17.36 6.73
N ILE A 353 -25.63 17.16 6.96
CA ILE A 353 -24.74 16.43 6.08
C ILE A 353 -24.32 15.11 6.72
N ILE A 354 -24.47 14.00 6.01
CA ILE A 354 -23.74 12.78 6.28
C ILE A 354 -22.42 12.87 5.54
N LEU A 355 -21.33 13.00 6.29
CA LEU A 355 -19.96 13.03 5.76
C LEU A 355 -19.36 11.62 5.90
N VAL A 356 -19.17 10.95 4.76
CA VAL A 356 -18.59 9.61 4.71
C VAL A 356 -17.08 9.72 4.49
N ASP A 357 -16.30 9.09 5.37
CA ASP A 357 -14.85 8.95 5.21
C ASP A 357 -14.44 7.47 5.28
N ASP A 358 -13.27 7.12 4.76
CA ASP A 358 -12.77 5.74 4.74
C ASP A 358 -12.30 5.27 6.12
N SER A 359 -11.53 6.10 6.81
CA SER A 359 -10.93 5.78 8.11
C SER A 359 -10.55 7.03 8.91
N ILE A 360 -10.43 6.89 10.22
CA ILE A 360 -9.86 7.92 11.10
C ILE A 360 -8.65 7.34 11.85
N VAL A 361 -7.48 7.93 11.63
CA VAL A 361 -6.25 7.59 12.35
C VAL A 361 -6.00 8.58 13.49
N ARG A 362 -5.67 9.83 13.15
CA ARG A 362 -5.31 10.88 14.13
C ARG A 362 -6.46 11.85 14.42
N GLY A 363 -7.48 11.90 13.58
CA GLY A 363 -8.64 12.79 13.69
C GLY A 363 -8.39 14.24 13.30
N THR A 364 -7.16 14.64 13.02
CA THR A 364 -6.83 16.04 12.66
C THR A 364 -7.43 16.47 11.33
N THR A 365 -7.45 15.60 10.34
CA THR A 365 -8.07 15.83 9.04
C THR A 365 -9.58 15.92 9.17
N SER A 366 -10.20 14.99 9.88
CA SER A 366 -11.64 14.96 10.13
C SER A 366 -12.13 16.23 10.84
N LEU A 367 -11.41 16.67 11.89
CA LEU A 367 -11.69 17.93 12.59
C LEU A 367 -11.68 19.14 11.64
N ARG A 368 -10.67 19.21 10.76
CA ARG A 368 -10.54 20.32 9.81
C ARG A 368 -11.67 20.31 8.77
N ILE A 369 -12.05 19.13 8.28
CA ILE A 369 -13.14 19.00 7.30
C ILE A 369 -14.48 19.40 7.95
N VAL A 370 -14.75 18.94 9.17
CA VAL A 370 -15.97 19.31 9.91
C VAL A 370 -16.04 20.83 10.11
N ARG A 371 -14.97 21.48 10.58
CA ARG A 371 -14.91 22.94 10.73
C ARG A 371 -15.10 23.66 9.40
N MET A 372 -14.48 23.19 8.34
CA MET A 372 -14.61 23.77 6.99
C MET A 372 -16.06 23.73 6.47
N LEU A 373 -16.77 22.63 6.69
CA LEU A 373 -18.18 22.50 6.31
C LEU A 373 -19.06 23.43 7.16
N ARG A 374 -18.79 23.57 8.46
CA ARG A 374 -19.50 24.52 9.33
C ARG A 374 -19.24 25.98 8.92
N GLU A 375 -18.00 26.36 8.61
CA GLU A 375 -17.64 27.67 8.07
C GLU A 375 -18.36 27.95 6.73
N ALA A 376 -18.62 26.92 5.94
CA ALA A 376 -19.40 27.02 4.71
C ALA A 376 -20.92 27.11 4.93
N GLY A 377 -21.39 26.94 6.17
CA GLY A 377 -22.80 27.10 6.57
C GLY A 377 -23.56 25.78 6.74
N ALA A 378 -22.88 24.63 6.88
CA ALA A 378 -23.55 23.36 7.20
C ALA A 378 -24.27 23.47 8.56
N LYS A 379 -25.51 22.99 8.63
CA LYS A 379 -26.32 22.99 9.84
C LYS A 379 -25.88 21.91 10.82
N GLU A 380 -25.66 20.70 10.33
CA GLU A 380 -25.16 19.56 11.06
C GLU A 380 -24.18 18.76 10.21
N VAL A 381 -23.16 18.11 10.85
CA VAL A 381 -22.18 17.25 10.19
C VAL A 381 -22.11 15.92 10.95
N HIS A 382 -22.64 14.88 10.35
CA HIS A 382 -22.67 13.53 10.89
C HIS A 382 -21.59 12.68 10.21
N MET A 383 -20.52 12.33 10.95
CA MET A 383 -19.43 11.52 10.41
C MET A 383 -19.80 10.04 10.38
N ARG A 384 -19.55 9.39 9.24
CA ARG A 384 -19.74 7.95 9.01
C ARG A 384 -18.48 7.38 8.41
N ILE A 385 -17.84 6.46 9.12
CA ILE A 385 -16.51 5.93 8.77
C ILE A 385 -16.67 4.51 8.27
N ALA A 386 -16.24 4.29 7.01
CA ALA A 386 -16.37 3.01 6.31
C ALA A 386 -15.33 1.95 6.72
N SER A 387 -14.80 2.08 7.93
CA SER A 387 -13.92 1.11 8.59
C SER A 387 -14.21 1.04 10.09
N PRO A 388 -13.75 0.00 10.79
CA PRO A 388 -13.75 -0.03 12.25
C PRO A 388 -12.80 1.01 12.86
N MET A 389 -12.92 1.21 14.18
CA MET A 389 -12.02 2.09 14.95
C MET A 389 -10.58 1.59 14.89
N ILE A 390 -9.64 2.42 14.42
CA ILE A 390 -8.22 2.12 14.46
C ILE A 390 -7.71 2.38 15.89
N LYS A 391 -7.36 1.29 16.59
CA LYS A 391 -6.93 1.31 18.00
C LYS A 391 -5.49 0.87 18.20
N ASN A 392 -4.92 0.14 17.24
CA ASN A 392 -3.60 -0.48 17.37
C ASN A 392 -2.68 -0.06 16.22
N PRO A 393 -1.36 0.01 16.45
CA PRO A 393 -0.40 0.33 15.40
C PRO A 393 -0.33 -0.79 14.35
N CYS A 394 0.21 -0.48 13.19
CA CYS A 394 0.50 -1.46 12.14
C CYS A 394 2.00 -1.71 12.05
N PHE A 395 2.38 -3.00 11.89
CA PHE A 395 3.77 -3.44 11.74
C PHE A 395 4.03 -4.08 10.37
N TYR A 396 3.04 -4.01 9.47
CA TYR A 396 3.08 -4.63 8.16
C TYR A 396 3.25 -3.63 7.01
N GLY A 397 3.63 -2.37 7.34
CA GLY A 397 3.98 -1.36 6.35
C GLY A 397 3.04 -0.15 6.27
N VAL A 398 1.93 -0.13 7.03
CA VAL A 398 1.08 1.08 7.11
C VAL A 398 1.69 2.07 8.12
N ASP A 399 1.79 3.35 7.76
CA ASP A 399 2.39 4.41 8.61
C ASP A 399 1.49 4.77 9.81
N MET A 400 1.32 3.82 10.72
CA MET A 400 0.63 3.94 12.00
C MET A 400 1.46 3.20 13.06
N SER A 401 2.62 3.76 13.44
CA SER A 401 3.63 3.01 14.20
C SER A 401 3.49 3.12 15.73
N THR A 402 2.66 4.03 16.24
CA THR A 402 2.56 4.26 17.69
C THR A 402 1.10 4.42 18.15
N HIS A 403 0.78 3.88 19.33
CA HIS A 403 -0.54 4.05 19.94
C HIS A 403 -0.89 5.52 20.23
N LYS A 404 0.10 6.35 20.59
CA LYS A 404 -0.13 7.76 21.00
C LYS A 404 -0.70 8.64 19.87
N GLU A 405 -0.48 8.26 18.61
CA GLU A 405 -0.99 9.01 17.48
C GLU A 405 -2.44 8.64 17.10
N LEU A 406 -2.96 7.51 17.59
CA LEU A 406 -4.28 7.00 17.24
C LEU A 406 -5.38 7.68 18.03
N LEU A 407 -6.36 8.28 17.34
CA LEU A 407 -7.49 8.96 17.97
C LEU A 407 -8.28 8.03 18.90
N CYS A 408 -8.53 6.79 18.44
CA CYS A 408 -9.39 5.83 19.13
C CYS A 408 -8.64 4.87 20.08
N TYR A 409 -7.33 5.04 20.29
CA TYR A 409 -6.58 4.23 21.26
C TYR A 409 -7.00 4.51 22.70
N SER A 410 -7.04 5.80 23.06
CA SER A 410 -7.34 6.25 24.45
C SER A 410 -8.70 6.91 24.59
N ARG A 411 -9.49 6.97 23.53
CA ARG A 411 -10.82 7.64 23.51
C ARG A 411 -11.91 6.66 23.15
N ASN A 412 -13.02 6.74 23.87
CA ASN A 412 -14.26 6.08 23.47
C ASN A 412 -14.91 6.87 22.30
N LEU A 413 -16.01 6.32 21.76
CA LEU A 413 -16.70 6.89 20.60
C LEU A 413 -17.13 8.35 20.83
N GLU A 414 -17.70 8.66 22.01
CA GLU A 414 -18.16 10.01 22.33
C GLU A 414 -17.00 10.99 22.48
N GLN A 415 -15.91 10.61 23.10
CA GLN A 415 -14.70 11.43 23.20
C GLN A 415 -14.05 11.66 21.82
N ALA A 416 -14.07 10.64 20.95
CA ALA A 416 -13.60 10.78 19.58
C ALA A 416 -14.47 11.74 18.77
N ARG A 417 -15.83 11.63 18.91
CA ARG A 417 -16.80 12.56 18.31
C ARG A 417 -16.53 14.02 18.72
N GLN A 418 -16.35 14.24 20.02
CA GLN A 418 -16.06 15.57 20.57
C GLN A 418 -14.73 16.12 20.05
N ALA A 419 -13.71 15.27 19.94
CA ALA A 419 -12.38 15.66 19.45
C ALA A 419 -12.38 16.11 17.99
N ILE A 420 -13.31 15.63 17.17
CA ILE A 420 -13.49 16.02 15.77
C ILE A 420 -14.64 17.03 15.57
N GLU A 421 -15.32 17.44 16.63
CA GLU A 421 -16.44 18.41 16.63
C GLU A 421 -17.63 18.02 15.74
N ALA A 422 -17.86 16.72 15.51
CA ALA A 422 -19.00 16.24 14.74
C ALA A 422 -20.28 16.16 15.59
N ASP A 423 -21.45 16.31 14.96
CA ASP A 423 -22.75 16.17 15.64
C ASP A 423 -23.02 14.72 16.01
N SER A 424 -22.61 13.76 15.18
CA SER A 424 -22.55 12.35 15.49
C SER A 424 -21.38 11.67 14.79
N LEU A 425 -20.92 10.55 15.33
CA LEU A 425 -19.84 9.73 14.78
C LEU A 425 -20.23 8.26 14.89
N ALA A 426 -20.05 7.53 13.80
CA ALA A 426 -20.14 6.08 13.81
C ALA A 426 -19.11 5.45 12.87
N PHE A 427 -18.73 4.22 13.16
CA PHE A 427 -17.79 3.40 12.42
C PHE A 427 -18.48 2.13 11.95
N LEU A 428 -18.05 1.60 10.82
CA LEU A 428 -18.44 0.28 10.36
C LEU A 428 -17.94 -0.78 11.37
N SER A 429 -18.74 -1.80 11.62
CA SER A 429 -18.30 -2.93 12.44
C SER A 429 -17.28 -3.83 11.73
N GLU A 430 -16.53 -4.66 12.49
CA GLU A 430 -15.66 -5.70 11.91
C GLU A 430 -16.47 -6.72 11.12
N ASP A 431 -17.64 -7.12 11.63
CA ASP A 431 -18.56 -8.02 10.93
C ASP A 431 -19.09 -7.40 9.63
N GLY A 432 -19.41 -6.11 9.66
CA GLY A 432 -19.79 -5.36 8.46
C GLY A 432 -18.69 -5.32 7.41
N LEU A 433 -17.43 -5.26 7.83
CA LEU A 433 -16.29 -5.31 6.93
C LEU A 433 -16.12 -6.70 6.29
N PHE A 434 -16.30 -7.76 7.07
CA PHE A 434 -16.30 -9.14 6.54
C PHE A 434 -17.47 -9.37 5.57
N GLU A 435 -18.66 -8.87 5.90
CA GLU A 435 -19.83 -8.93 5.03
C GLU A 435 -19.56 -8.21 3.69
N ALA A 436 -19.00 -6.98 3.72
CA ALA A 436 -18.66 -6.23 2.52
C ALA A 436 -17.66 -6.95 1.63
N GLY A 437 -16.72 -7.67 2.24
CA GLY A 437 -15.71 -8.46 1.55
C GLY A 437 -16.20 -9.82 1.05
N HIS A 438 -17.31 -10.34 1.57
CA HIS A 438 -17.72 -11.73 1.43
C HIS A 438 -16.63 -12.71 1.87
N ARG A 439 -15.85 -12.35 2.90
CA ARG A 439 -14.72 -13.12 3.40
C ARG A 439 -14.45 -12.80 4.88
N THR A 440 -13.86 -13.76 5.59
CA THR A 440 -13.55 -13.66 7.03
C THR A 440 -12.05 -13.71 7.33
N ASP A 441 -11.21 -13.73 6.29
CA ASP A 441 -9.77 -13.94 6.36
C ASP A 441 -8.98 -12.64 6.07
N LEU A 442 -9.47 -11.51 6.60
CA LEU A 442 -8.78 -10.23 6.54
C LEU A 442 -7.87 -10.02 7.75
N CYS A 443 -6.74 -9.35 7.55
CA CYS A 443 -5.96 -8.79 8.64
C CYS A 443 -6.69 -7.55 9.19
N LEU A 444 -7.17 -7.64 10.41
CA LEU A 444 -7.81 -6.56 11.16
C LEU A 444 -6.98 -6.09 12.36
N ALA A 445 -5.67 -6.36 12.36
CA ALA A 445 -4.80 -6.11 13.52
C ALA A 445 -4.83 -4.65 14.00
N CYS A 446 -4.89 -3.68 13.09
CA CYS A 446 -5.02 -2.26 13.45
C CYS A 446 -6.34 -1.91 14.15
N PHE A 447 -7.37 -2.73 14.01
CA PHE A 447 -8.67 -2.55 14.68
C PHE A 447 -8.77 -3.31 16.00
N ASN A 448 -8.42 -4.61 16.02
CA ASN A 448 -8.65 -5.52 17.14
C ASN A 448 -7.40 -6.02 17.89
N GLY A 449 -6.18 -5.72 17.38
CA GLY A 449 -4.92 -6.16 18.00
C GLY A 449 -4.52 -7.61 17.69
N ASN A 450 -5.25 -8.33 16.83
CA ASN A 450 -4.95 -9.71 16.48
C ASN A 450 -3.99 -9.77 15.28
N TYR A 451 -2.70 -9.78 15.56
CA TYR A 451 -1.66 -9.81 14.53
C TYR A 451 -1.44 -11.23 13.98
N PRO A 452 -1.31 -11.41 12.66
CA PRO A 452 -1.08 -12.73 12.07
C PRO A 452 0.30 -13.33 12.36
N THR A 453 1.33 -12.51 12.65
CA THR A 453 2.69 -13.02 12.92
C THR A 453 2.89 -13.40 14.39
N ALA A 454 3.61 -14.52 14.65
CA ALA A 454 3.88 -15.00 15.99
C ALA A 454 4.97 -14.19 16.75
N LEU A 455 5.82 -13.47 16.01
CA LEU A 455 6.96 -12.71 16.59
C LEU A 455 6.56 -11.33 17.13
N TYR A 456 5.30 -10.97 17.03
CA TYR A 456 4.84 -9.63 17.35
C TYR A 456 5.00 -9.28 18.85
N SER A 457 4.65 -10.19 19.75
CA SER A 457 4.78 -9.98 21.20
C SER A 457 6.22 -9.76 21.67
N SER A 458 7.21 -10.37 20.99
CA SER A 458 8.62 -10.18 21.33
C SER A 458 9.21 -8.86 20.81
N ILE A 459 8.58 -8.22 19.85
CA ILE A 459 9.01 -6.92 19.27
C ILE A 459 8.49 -5.76 20.11
N GLU A 460 7.33 -5.86 20.74
CA GLU A 460 6.85 -4.85 21.69
C GLU A 460 7.82 -4.69 22.86
N GLU A 461 8.29 -5.80 23.43
CA GLU A 461 9.27 -5.79 24.54
C GLU A 461 10.60 -5.15 24.12
N VAL A 462 11.10 -5.46 22.91
CA VAL A 462 12.36 -4.89 22.39
C VAL A 462 12.23 -3.38 22.09
N ASN A 463 11.07 -2.91 21.61
CA ASN A 463 10.84 -1.49 21.32
C ASN A 463 10.61 -0.64 22.59
N GLU A 464 10.20 -1.24 23.70
CA GLU A 464 10.14 -0.53 24.99
C GLU A 464 11.51 -0.37 25.65
N GLU A 465 12.44 -1.31 25.45
CA GLU A 465 13.82 -1.27 25.98
C GLU A 465 14.75 -0.36 25.14
N HIS A 466 14.47 -0.14 23.86
CA HIS A 466 15.29 0.67 22.95
C HIS A 466 14.58 1.98 22.57
N LYS A 467 14.26 2.80 23.59
CA LYS A 467 13.92 4.21 23.37
C LYS A 467 15.19 4.96 22.95
N PHE A 468 15.41 5.08 21.65
CA PHE A 468 16.29 6.08 21.06
C PHE A 468 15.53 7.35 20.70
#